data_c60904592e78e59b938998865a57f5f7
#
_entry.id   c60904592e78e59b938998865a57f5f7
#
_cell.length_a   1.000
_cell.length_b   1.000
_cell.length_c   1.000
_cell.angle_alpha   90.00
_cell.angle_beta   90.00
_cell.angle_gamma   90.00
#
_symmetry.space_group_name_H-M   'P 1'
#
loop_
_entity.id
_entity.type
_entity.pdbx_description
1 polymer ?
#
loop_
_entity_poly.entity_id
_entity_poly.type
_entity_poly.pdbx_seq_one_letter_code
_entity_poly.pdbx_strand_id
1 'polypeptide(L)'
;MSTPESPPTEPTQPSSGGGLSLRIVLSLVVIVVIVGGVALLTSGGGSNRPSSSIVHGVASSEYRGSLTSPAQPAPPLSLHNYKGERVNIDQYKGKAVLLTFLYTKCPDVCPLIAANLGVALNEMGPAKASKVQVIAVSVDPRGDTPTAVAAFLKRHGVAGRMQYLVGSAHELGRVWKTWGVGAEYDAEQPQLVNHSGLVYGISGKGIVTTLYAASFTPAEIVHDAPLLASS
;
A
#
# COMPACT_ATOMS: atom_id res chain seq x y z
N MET A 1 -9.10 67.64 -3.59
CA MET A 1 -8.51 67.75 -4.93
C MET A 1 -7.47 66.63 -5.02
N SER A 2 -7.89 65.49 -5.55
CA SER A 2 -6.98 64.34 -5.77
C SER A 2 -7.27 63.85 -7.17
N THR A 3 -6.27 63.92 -8.03
CA THR A 3 -6.23 63.51 -9.42
C THR A 3 -6.28 61.99 -9.53
N PRO A 4 -7.02 61.41 -10.47
CA PRO A 4 -7.00 59.98 -10.72
C PRO A 4 -5.82 59.58 -11.61
N GLU A 5 -5.11 58.59 -11.20
CA GLU A 5 -3.99 57.93 -11.90
C GLU A 5 -4.50 57.02 -12.99
N SER A 6 -3.92 57.14 -14.19
CA SER A 6 -4.27 56.35 -15.37
C SER A 6 -3.67 54.95 -15.34
N PRO A 7 -4.32 53.91 -15.93
CA PRO A 7 -3.81 52.56 -15.98
C PRO A 7 -2.67 52.41 -17.01
N PRO A 8 -1.74 51.45 -16.77
CA PRO A 8 -0.61 51.21 -17.68
C PRO A 8 -1.06 50.47 -18.97
N THR A 9 -0.49 50.93 -20.06
CA THR A 9 -0.64 50.40 -21.41
C THR A 9 -0.02 49.05 -21.59
N GLU A 10 -0.78 48.12 -22.16
CA GLU A 10 -0.40 46.78 -22.58
C GLU A 10 0.52 46.85 -23.84
N PRO A 11 1.62 46.04 -23.89
CA PRO A 11 2.46 46.01 -25.08
C PRO A 11 1.88 45.06 -26.12
N THR A 12 1.62 45.62 -27.33
CA THR A 12 1.24 44.95 -28.55
C THR A 12 2.28 43.92 -29.00
N GLN A 13 1.84 42.68 -29.19
CA GLN A 13 2.64 41.59 -29.80
C GLN A 13 2.69 41.79 -31.34
N PRO A 14 3.84 41.57 -31.99
CA PRO A 14 3.89 41.53 -33.45
C PRO A 14 3.45 40.15 -33.95
N SER A 15 2.50 40.14 -34.91
CA SER A 15 2.09 38.99 -35.70
C SER A 15 3.24 38.54 -36.61
N SER A 16 3.89 37.39 -36.34
CA SER A 16 4.81 36.74 -37.28
C SER A 16 4.04 35.74 -38.15
N GLY A 17 3.83 36.05 -39.42
CA GLY A 17 3.39 35.13 -40.45
C GLY A 17 4.45 34.04 -40.66
N GLY A 18 4.13 32.79 -40.26
CA GLY A 18 5.01 31.64 -40.39
C GLY A 18 4.93 31.01 -41.76
N GLY A 19 5.82 31.40 -42.66
CA GLY A 19 6.13 30.59 -43.83
C GLY A 19 6.96 29.36 -43.36
N LEU A 20 6.47 28.14 -43.63
CA LEU A 20 7.17 26.90 -43.32
C LEU A 20 8.52 26.92 -44.04
N SER A 21 9.65 26.96 -43.28
CA SER A 21 10.97 27.15 -43.88
C SER A 21 11.34 25.92 -44.74
N LEU A 22 11.92 26.16 -45.91
CA LEU A 22 12.35 25.15 -46.90
C LEU A 22 13.21 24.04 -46.21
N ARG A 23 13.86 24.35 -45.10
CA ARG A 23 14.67 23.37 -44.31
C ARG A 23 13.80 22.33 -43.64
N ILE A 24 12.60 22.68 -43.13
CA ILE A 24 11.67 21.75 -42.50
C ILE A 24 11.06 20.80 -43.54
N VAL A 25 10.75 21.31 -44.72
CA VAL A 25 10.23 20.49 -45.83
C VAL A 25 11.28 19.50 -46.33
N LEU A 26 12.53 19.93 -46.46
CA LEU A 26 13.62 19.04 -46.85
C LEU A 26 13.90 17.94 -45.79
N SER A 27 13.82 18.29 -44.48
CA SER A 27 13.99 17.31 -43.40
C SER A 27 12.90 16.24 -43.38
N LEU A 28 11.67 16.61 -43.66
CA LEU A 28 10.54 15.65 -43.73
C LEU A 28 10.65 14.71 -44.95
N VAL A 29 11.12 15.21 -46.08
CA VAL A 29 11.35 14.37 -47.29
C VAL A 29 12.44 13.35 -47.02
N VAL A 30 13.53 13.74 -46.40
CA VAL A 30 14.64 12.80 -46.04
C VAL A 30 14.19 11.71 -45.09
N ILE A 31 13.34 12.03 -44.08
CA ILE A 31 12.81 11.04 -43.14
C ILE A 31 11.90 10.04 -43.87
N VAL A 32 11.04 10.49 -44.77
CA VAL A 32 10.15 9.61 -45.57
C VAL A 32 10.94 8.65 -46.44
N VAL A 33 12.04 9.12 -47.07
CA VAL A 33 12.92 8.27 -47.92
C VAL A 33 13.68 7.23 -47.09
N ILE A 34 14.14 7.59 -45.89
CA ILE A 34 14.86 6.65 -45.00
C ILE A 34 13.90 5.59 -44.47
N VAL A 35 12.66 5.97 -44.01
CA VAL A 35 11.67 5.03 -43.51
C VAL A 35 11.12 4.13 -44.61
N GLY A 36 10.90 4.67 -45.82
CA GLY A 36 10.50 3.88 -47.00
C GLY A 36 11.57 2.94 -47.53
N GLY A 37 12.82 3.36 -47.48
CA GLY A 37 13.98 2.53 -47.93
C GLY A 37 14.24 1.33 -47.01
N VAL A 38 14.07 1.48 -45.71
CA VAL A 38 14.24 0.38 -44.75
C VAL A 38 13.09 -0.64 -44.87
N ALA A 39 11.89 -0.22 -45.23
CA ALA A 39 10.76 -1.14 -45.43
C ALA A 39 10.92 -2.04 -46.68
N LEU A 40 11.66 -1.60 -47.72
CA LEU A 40 11.87 -2.37 -48.92
C LEU A 40 13.04 -3.37 -48.82
N LEU A 41 13.95 -3.20 -47.86
CA LEU A 41 15.07 -4.10 -47.65
C LEU A 41 14.78 -5.27 -46.72
N THR A 42 13.62 -5.28 -46.04
CA THR A 42 13.20 -6.35 -45.10
C THR A 42 12.22 -7.34 -45.70
N SER A 43 11.85 -7.22 -46.99
CA SER A 43 10.89 -8.11 -47.66
C SER A 43 11.54 -9.21 -48.47
N GLY A 44 12.43 -9.97 -47.88
CA GLY A 44 13.04 -11.11 -48.60
C GLY A 44 13.77 -12.04 -47.64
N GLY A 45 13.13 -13.15 -47.25
CA GLY A 45 13.84 -14.21 -46.54
C GLY A 45 12.99 -15.03 -45.61
N GLY A 46 12.69 -16.20 -46.06
CA GLY A 46 12.01 -17.37 -45.52
C GLY A 46 11.87 -17.56 -44.03
N SER A 47 10.72 -18.04 -43.71
CA SER A 47 10.24 -18.71 -42.52
C SER A 47 11.27 -19.61 -41.83
N ASN A 48 11.74 -19.20 -40.69
CA ASN A 48 12.04 -20.09 -39.57
C ASN A 48 12.10 -19.19 -38.32
N ARG A 49 10.92 -18.90 -37.76
CA ARG A 49 10.83 -18.39 -36.39
C ARG A 49 11.00 -19.59 -35.46
N PRO A 50 12.07 -19.70 -34.68
CA PRO A 50 11.98 -20.51 -33.50
C PRO A 50 10.90 -19.85 -32.64
N SER A 51 9.82 -20.57 -32.38
CA SER A 51 8.84 -20.23 -31.37
C SER A 51 9.53 -20.22 -30.02
N SER A 52 10.19 -19.12 -29.69
CA SER A 52 10.56 -18.80 -28.32
C SER A 52 9.28 -18.35 -27.62
N SER A 53 8.42 -19.29 -27.35
CA SER A 53 7.37 -19.18 -26.35
C SER A 53 8.03 -19.16 -24.97
N ILE A 54 8.80 -18.12 -24.67
CA ILE A 54 9.04 -17.74 -23.30
C ILE A 54 7.82 -16.89 -22.91
N VAL A 55 6.65 -17.53 -22.92
CA VAL A 55 5.61 -17.16 -21.98
C VAL A 55 6.18 -17.62 -20.64
N HIS A 56 6.93 -16.75 -19.99
CA HIS A 56 6.94 -16.78 -18.55
C HIS A 56 5.47 -16.64 -18.16
N GLY A 57 4.82 -17.78 -17.93
CA GLY A 57 3.58 -17.81 -17.22
C GLY A 57 3.87 -17.10 -15.92
N VAL A 58 3.48 -15.85 -15.83
CA VAL A 58 3.21 -15.22 -14.55
C VAL A 58 2.11 -16.10 -14.01
N ALA A 59 2.49 -17.10 -13.19
CA ALA A 59 1.54 -17.87 -12.44
C ALA A 59 0.72 -16.80 -11.71
N SER A 60 -0.53 -16.61 -12.14
CA SER A 60 -1.42 -15.68 -11.49
C SER A 60 -1.46 -16.11 -10.03
N SER A 61 -0.91 -15.28 -9.15
CA SER A 61 -0.92 -15.57 -7.72
C SER A 61 -2.37 -15.86 -7.33
N GLU A 62 -2.60 -16.95 -6.61
CA GLU A 62 -3.90 -17.23 -6.00
C GLU A 62 -4.35 -16.09 -5.09
N TYR A 63 -3.39 -15.33 -4.54
CA TYR A 63 -3.62 -14.18 -3.67
C TYR A 63 -3.61 -12.87 -4.47
N ARG A 64 -4.42 -11.91 -4.02
CA ARG A 64 -4.44 -10.54 -4.53
C ARG A 64 -3.41 -9.64 -3.86
N GLY A 65 -3.05 -9.95 -2.62
CA GLY A 65 -1.90 -9.34 -1.95
C GLY A 65 -0.58 -9.77 -2.58
N SER A 66 0.45 -8.94 -2.45
CA SER A 66 1.81 -9.27 -2.90
C SER A 66 2.36 -10.45 -2.10
N LEU A 67 2.81 -11.49 -2.78
CA LEU A 67 3.43 -12.65 -2.11
C LEU A 67 4.78 -12.27 -1.48
N THR A 68 5.04 -12.80 -0.30
CA THR A 68 6.38 -12.75 0.30
C THR A 68 7.25 -13.86 -0.28
N SER A 69 8.49 -13.54 -0.63
CA SER A 69 9.43 -14.52 -1.16
C SER A 69 10.82 -14.30 -0.56
N PRO A 70 11.40 -15.30 0.11
CA PRO A 70 10.76 -16.55 0.52
C PRO A 70 9.71 -16.33 1.61
N ALA A 71 8.70 -17.20 1.67
CA ALA A 71 7.73 -17.19 2.77
C ALA A 71 8.45 -17.51 4.09
N GLN A 72 8.19 -16.72 5.12
CA GLN A 72 8.87 -16.82 6.41
C GLN A 72 7.87 -17.05 7.54
N PRO A 73 8.22 -17.82 8.58
CA PRO A 73 7.43 -17.84 9.80
C PRO A 73 7.22 -16.41 10.31
N ALA A 74 6.01 -16.13 10.78
CA ALA A 74 5.72 -14.84 11.41
C ALA A 74 6.63 -14.64 12.63
N PRO A 75 7.31 -13.49 12.73
CA PRO A 75 8.11 -13.20 13.90
C PRO A 75 7.28 -13.25 15.19
N PRO A 76 7.89 -13.63 16.33
CA PRO A 76 7.16 -13.70 17.59
C PRO A 76 6.57 -12.34 17.98
N LEU A 77 5.33 -12.38 18.46
CA LEU A 77 4.61 -11.21 18.94
C LEU A 77 3.84 -11.56 20.21
N SER A 78 4.19 -10.90 21.30
CA SER A 78 3.51 -11.04 22.59
C SER A 78 3.54 -9.69 23.31
N LEU A 79 2.39 -9.03 23.40
CA LEU A 79 2.19 -7.74 24.06
C LEU A 79 0.85 -7.75 24.81
N HIS A 80 0.52 -6.66 25.48
CA HIS A 80 -0.81 -6.47 26.03
C HIS A 80 -1.66 -5.64 25.06
N ASN A 81 -2.97 -5.95 25.00
CA ASN A 81 -3.89 -5.08 24.30
C ASN A 81 -4.22 -3.86 25.18
N TYR A 82 -4.91 -2.87 24.61
CA TYR A 82 -5.28 -1.64 25.29
C TYR A 82 -6.20 -1.84 26.52
N LYS A 83 -6.73 -3.05 26.74
CA LYS A 83 -7.49 -3.44 27.93
C LYS A 83 -6.65 -4.13 29.01
N GLY A 84 -5.35 -4.34 28.74
CA GLY A 84 -4.44 -5.02 29.64
C GLY A 84 -4.42 -6.55 29.50
N GLU A 85 -5.12 -7.12 28.52
CA GLU A 85 -5.12 -8.56 28.26
C GLU A 85 -3.88 -8.95 27.46
N ARG A 86 -3.21 -10.04 27.84
CA ARG A 86 -2.05 -10.53 27.11
C ARG A 86 -2.47 -11.18 25.80
N VAL A 87 -1.83 -10.79 24.70
CA VAL A 87 -2.06 -11.30 23.35
C VAL A 87 -0.76 -11.86 22.80
N ASN A 88 -0.79 -13.11 22.37
CA ASN A 88 0.30 -13.78 21.67
C ASN A 88 -0.22 -14.20 20.29
N ILE A 89 0.56 -13.94 19.22
CA ILE A 89 0.16 -14.28 17.86
C ILE A 89 -0.10 -15.79 17.69
N ASP A 90 0.63 -16.65 18.40
CA ASP A 90 0.47 -18.10 18.31
C ASP A 90 -0.92 -18.62 18.75
N GLN A 91 -1.66 -17.85 19.56
CA GLN A 91 -3.02 -18.23 19.96
C GLN A 91 -4.03 -18.21 18.82
N TYR A 92 -3.64 -17.62 17.67
CA TYR A 92 -4.48 -17.53 16.48
C TYR A 92 -4.14 -18.54 15.41
N LYS A 93 -3.29 -19.53 15.70
CA LYS A 93 -3.05 -20.65 14.77
C LYS A 93 -4.38 -21.29 14.33
N GLY A 94 -4.51 -21.61 13.07
CA GLY A 94 -5.74 -22.06 12.44
C GLY A 94 -6.67 -20.93 11.97
N LYS A 95 -6.26 -19.67 12.14
CA LYS A 95 -6.94 -18.50 11.57
C LYS A 95 -6.00 -17.74 10.65
N ALA A 96 -6.55 -17.02 9.69
CA ALA A 96 -5.81 -15.95 9.04
C ALA A 96 -5.56 -14.81 10.03
N VAL A 97 -4.32 -14.31 10.10
CA VAL A 97 -4.02 -13.11 10.90
C VAL A 97 -3.67 -11.97 9.96
N LEU A 98 -4.37 -10.85 10.09
CA LEU A 98 -4.07 -9.59 9.41
C LEU A 98 -3.42 -8.65 10.41
N LEU A 99 -2.10 -8.50 10.30
CA LEU A 99 -1.31 -7.72 11.25
C LEU A 99 -0.85 -6.42 10.60
N THR A 100 -0.99 -5.31 11.32
CA THR A 100 -0.55 -3.98 10.87
C THR A 100 0.01 -3.17 12.03
N PHE A 101 0.70 -2.07 11.70
CA PHE A 101 1.29 -1.16 12.65
C PHE A 101 0.59 0.19 12.50
N LEU A 102 0.01 0.71 13.57
CA LEU A 102 -0.84 1.91 13.54
C LEU A 102 -0.53 2.84 14.72
N TYR A 103 -1.01 4.08 14.65
CA TYR A 103 -1.15 4.97 15.80
C TYR A 103 -2.44 5.80 15.70
N THR A 104 -3.01 6.14 16.85
CA THR A 104 -4.36 6.71 16.94
C THR A 104 -4.47 8.14 16.42
N LYS A 105 -3.36 8.88 16.39
CA LYS A 105 -3.28 10.27 15.91
C LYS A 105 -2.83 10.39 14.46
N CYS A 106 -2.67 9.28 13.75
CA CYS A 106 -2.31 9.29 12.33
C CYS A 106 -3.39 10.03 11.52
N PRO A 107 -3.00 11.06 10.74
CA PRO A 107 -3.99 11.85 9.99
C PRO A 107 -4.41 11.22 8.67
N ASP A 108 -3.75 10.15 8.21
CA ASP A 108 -3.82 9.68 6.83
C ASP A 108 -4.10 8.16 6.74
N VAL A 109 -3.07 7.32 6.63
CA VAL A 109 -3.22 5.91 6.23
C VAL A 109 -3.80 5.00 7.32
N CYS A 110 -3.55 5.26 8.61
CA CYS A 110 -4.04 4.40 9.69
C CYS A 110 -5.58 4.34 9.78
N PRO A 111 -6.31 5.47 9.68
CA PRO A 111 -7.76 5.47 9.56
C PRO A 111 -8.26 4.66 8.38
N LEU A 112 -7.62 4.81 7.21
CA LEU A 112 -7.98 4.08 5.99
C LEU A 112 -7.79 2.57 6.16
N ILE A 113 -6.63 2.13 6.66
CA ILE A 113 -6.35 0.71 6.92
C ILE A 113 -7.40 0.13 7.88
N ALA A 114 -7.66 0.80 9.01
CA ALA A 114 -8.61 0.31 10.01
C ALA A 114 -10.03 0.21 9.43
N ALA A 115 -10.48 1.23 8.69
CA ALA A 115 -11.80 1.24 8.06
C ALA A 115 -11.93 0.13 7.00
N ASN A 116 -10.95 -0.02 6.11
CA ASN A 116 -10.97 -1.04 5.06
C ASN A 116 -10.99 -2.47 5.64
N LEU A 117 -10.22 -2.72 6.71
CA LEU A 117 -10.28 -4.00 7.43
C LEU A 117 -11.67 -4.22 8.06
N GLY A 118 -12.27 -3.17 8.62
CA GLY A 118 -13.63 -3.22 9.16
C GLY A 118 -14.68 -3.56 8.11
N VAL A 119 -14.60 -2.93 6.93
CA VAL A 119 -15.47 -3.21 5.77
C VAL A 119 -15.28 -4.65 5.31
N ALA A 120 -14.04 -5.11 5.13
CA ALA A 120 -13.76 -6.47 4.71
C ALA A 120 -14.35 -7.51 5.67
N LEU A 121 -14.21 -7.31 6.99
CA LEU A 121 -14.83 -8.19 8.00
C LEU A 121 -16.37 -8.21 7.91
N ASN A 122 -17.01 -7.08 7.56
CA ASN A 122 -18.46 -7.02 7.35
C ASN A 122 -18.86 -7.80 6.09
N GLU A 123 -18.17 -7.57 4.97
CA GLU A 123 -18.47 -8.22 3.68
C GLU A 123 -18.26 -9.74 3.72
N MET A 124 -17.30 -10.22 4.49
CA MET A 124 -17.10 -11.67 4.67
C MET A 124 -18.25 -12.34 5.42
N GLY A 125 -19.02 -11.61 6.18
CA GLY A 125 -20.06 -12.15 7.08
C GLY A 125 -19.48 -12.92 8.28
N PRO A 126 -20.29 -13.25 9.29
CA PRO A 126 -19.81 -13.73 10.58
C PRO A 126 -19.06 -15.06 10.50
N ALA A 127 -19.50 -15.99 9.65
CA ALA A 127 -18.89 -17.33 9.54
C ALA A 127 -17.44 -17.26 9.03
N LYS A 128 -17.16 -16.49 7.98
CA LYS A 128 -15.80 -16.31 7.45
C LYS A 128 -14.98 -15.38 8.34
N ALA A 129 -15.54 -14.27 8.82
CA ALA A 129 -14.87 -13.33 9.70
C ALA A 129 -14.39 -13.98 11.01
N SER A 130 -15.07 -15.02 11.52
CA SER A 130 -14.64 -15.77 12.72
C SER A 130 -13.30 -16.52 12.50
N LYS A 131 -12.92 -16.77 11.24
CA LYS A 131 -11.65 -17.39 10.84
C LYS A 131 -10.53 -16.38 10.61
N VAL A 132 -10.78 -15.10 10.88
CA VAL A 132 -9.82 -14.01 10.68
C VAL A 132 -9.60 -13.31 12.02
N GLN A 133 -8.35 -13.01 12.33
CA GLN A 133 -7.98 -12.15 13.44
C GLN A 133 -7.24 -10.92 12.92
N VAL A 134 -7.73 -9.74 13.26
CA VAL A 134 -7.02 -8.49 12.97
C VAL A 134 -6.24 -8.06 14.20
N ILE A 135 -4.96 -7.74 14.01
CA ILE A 135 -4.05 -7.25 15.05
C ILE A 135 -3.42 -5.95 14.58
N ALA A 136 -3.57 -4.89 15.35
CA ALA A 136 -2.80 -3.66 15.21
C ALA A 136 -1.77 -3.58 16.34
N VAL A 137 -0.54 -3.19 16.01
CA VAL A 137 0.53 -2.91 16.98
C VAL A 137 0.80 -1.41 16.97
N SER A 138 0.82 -0.80 18.15
CA SER A 138 1.10 0.62 18.30
C SER A 138 2.51 0.98 17.80
N VAL A 139 2.63 2.13 17.11
CA VAL A 139 3.92 2.78 16.82
C VAL A 139 4.07 4.12 17.58
N ASP A 140 3.10 4.47 18.44
CA ASP A 140 3.16 5.67 19.27
C ASP A 140 2.90 5.35 20.76
N PRO A 141 3.89 4.88 21.51
CA PRO A 141 3.73 4.57 22.93
C PRO A 141 3.35 5.78 23.79
N ARG A 142 3.48 7.01 23.27
CA ARG A 142 3.10 8.23 24.00
C ARG A 142 1.64 8.60 23.79
N GLY A 143 1.12 8.40 22.56
CA GLY A 143 -0.21 8.82 22.16
C GLY A 143 -1.27 7.75 22.26
N ASP A 144 -0.91 6.48 22.13
CA ASP A 144 -1.83 5.35 22.09
C ASP A 144 -2.25 4.90 23.50
N THR A 145 -2.85 5.82 24.22
CA THR A 145 -3.47 5.51 25.54
C THR A 145 -4.68 4.60 25.36
N PRO A 146 -5.11 3.84 26.41
CA PRO A 146 -6.31 3.00 26.35
C PRO A 146 -7.55 3.75 25.85
N THR A 147 -7.74 5.00 26.29
CA THR A 147 -8.87 5.84 25.88
C THR A 147 -8.76 6.25 24.40
N ALA A 148 -7.57 6.65 23.93
CA ALA A 148 -7.34 7.03 22.53
C ALA A 148 -7.56 5.83 21.61
N VAL A 149 -7.06 4.65 21.96
CA VAL A 149 -7.26 3.41 21.22
C VAL A 149 -8.73 3.01 21.16
N ALA A 150 -9.44 3.04 22.30
CA ALA A 150 -10.87 2.71 22.33
C ALA A 150 -11.68 3.64 21.41
N ALA A 151 -11.39 4.96 21.44
CA ALA A 151 -12.04 5.94 20.58
C ALA A 151 -11.71 5.70 19.09
N PHE A 152 -10.46 5.39 18.76
CA PHE A 152 -10.02 5.07 17.40
C PHE A 152 -10.77 3.82 16.86
N LEU A 153 -10.76 2.72 17.59
CA LEU A 153 -11.43 1.47 17.21
C LEU A 153 -12.94 1.66 17.00
N LYS A 154 -13.58 2.43 17.88
CA LYS A 154 -15.02 2.75 17.77
C LYS A 154 -15.28 3.58 16.50
N ARG A 155 -14.48 4.63 16.26
CA ARG A 155 -14.64 5.53 15.10
C ARG A 155 -14.54 4.79 13.77
N HIS A 156 -13.66 3.80 13.68
CA HIS A 156 -13.43 3.04 12.45
C HIS A 156 -14.19 1.71 12.39
N GLY A 157 -15.13 1.47 13.31
CA GLY A 157 -16.04 0.32 13.28
C GLY A 157 -15.37 -1.03 13.51
N VAL A 158 -14.19 -1.06 14.14
CA VAL A 158 -13.41 -2.28 14.42
C VAL A 158 -13.31 -2.64 15.91
N ALA A 159 -14.06 -1.94 16.76
CA ALA A 159 -14.14 -2.25 18.17
C ALA A 159 -14.64 -3.69 18.38
N GLY A 160 -13.94 -4.46 19.21
CA GLY A 160 -14.22 -5.87 19.48
C GLY A 160 -13.80 -6.84 18.37
N ARG A 161 -13.31 -6.33 17.23
CA ARG A 161 -12.87 -7.15 16.10
C ARG A 161 -11.38 -7.01 15.76
N MET A 162 -10.74 -5.98 16.28
CA MET A 162 -9.30 -5.73 16.15
C MET A 162 -8.66 -5.74 17.53
N GLN A 163 -7.67 -6.57 17.74
CA GLN A 163 -6.76 -6.48 18.88
C GLN A 163 -5.80 -5.30 18.63
N TYR A 164 -5.80 -4.31 19.49
CA TYR A 164 -4.87 -3.20 19.42
C TYR A 164 -3.86 -3.34 20.54
N LEU A 165 -2.60 -3.66 20.18
CA LEU A 165 -1.54 -3.96 21.11
C LEU A 165 -0.75 -2.71 21.44
N VAL A 166 -0.50 -2.52 22.72
CA VAL A 166 0.23 -1.39 23.28
C VAL A 166 1.37 -1.90 24.14
N GLY A 167 2.28 -1.04 24.52
CA GLY A 167 3.41 -1.38 25.39
C GLY A 167 4.30 -0.16 25.64
N SER A 168 5.32 -0.35 26.47
CA SER A 168 6.38 0.63 26.63
C SER A 168 7.16 0.82 25.32
N ALA A 169 7.86 1.96 25.19
CA ALA A 169 8.74 2.20 24.04
C ALA A 169 9.77 1.10 23.84
N HIS A 170 10.28 0.50 24.93
CA HIS A 170 11.22 -0.60 24.86
C HIS A 170 10.59 -1.91 24.35
N GLU A 171 9.39 -2.26 24.81
CA GLU A 171 8.68 -3.46 24.34
C GLU A 171 8.28 -3.34 22.86
N LEU A 172 7.69 -2.20 22.49
CA LEU A 172 7.30 -1.92 21.12
C LEU A 172 8.52 -1.85 20.19
N GLY A 173 9.60 -1.21 20.60
CA GLY A 173 10.85 -1.11 19.83
C GLY A 173 11.45 -2.48 19.49
N ARG A 174 11.37 -3.47 20.40
CA ARG A 174 11.79 -4.84 20.10
C ARG A 174 10.90 -5.47 19.01
N VAL A 175 9.58 -5.27 19.11
CA VAL A 175 8.64 -5.79 18.10
C VAL A 175 8.87 -5.12 16.75
N TRP A 176 9.00 -3.80 16.70
CA TRP A 176 9.27 -3.08 15.46
C TRP A 176 10.53 -3.59 14.77
N LYS A 177 11.63 -3.73 15.56
CA LYS A 177 12.89 -4.27 15.03
C LYS A 177 12.72 -5.69 14.47
N THR A 178 12.00 -6.55 15.18
CA THR A 178 11.82 -7.96 14.78
C THR A 178 10.95 -8.08 13.53
N TRP A 179 9.98 -7.17 13.35
CA TRP A 179 9.09 -7.12 12.19
C TRP A 179 9.62 -6.24 11.05
N GLY A 180 10.81 -5.67 11.20
CA GLY A 180 11.40 -4.78 10.19
C GLY A 180 10.64 -3.48 9.98
N VAL A 181 9.95 -3.00 11.02
CA VAL A 181 9.17 -1.76 10.97
C VAL A 181 10.01 -0.63 11.55
N GLY A 182 10.31 0.38 10.73
CA GLY A 182 10.82 1.67 11.21
C GLY A 182 9.66 2.43 11.88
N ALA A 183 9.89 3.00 13.06
CA ALA A 183 8.94 3.86 13.72
C ALA A 183 9.72 5.01 14.38
N GLU A 184 9.66 6.18 13.77
CA GLU A 184 10.41 7.36 14.20
C GLU A 184 9.47 8.57 14.27
N TYR A 185 9.54 9.33 15.38
CA TYR A 185 8.82 10.59 15.47
C TYR A 185 9.38 11.57 14.46
N ASP A 186 8.48 12.26 13.77
CA ASP A 186 8.85 13.32 12.85
C ASP A 186 9.55 14.47 13.62
N ALA A 187 10.67 14.97 13.09
CA ALA A 187 11.47 15.99 13.76
C ALA A 187 10.78 17.36 13.80
N GLU A 188 10.02 17.69 12.76
CA GLU A 188 9.32 18.96 12.61
C GLU A 188 7.91 18.90 13.23
N GLN A 189 7.29 17.73 13.19
CA GLN A 189 5.95 17.46 13.70
C GLN A 189 5.97 16.28 14.70
N PRO A 190 6.43 16.49 15.94
CA PRO A 190 6.65 15.42 16.93
C PRO A 190 5.41 14.61 17.34
N GLN A 191 4.22 15.02 16.88
CA GLN A 191 2.97 14.26 17.01
C GLN A 191 2.78 13.21 15.91
N LEU A 192 3.57 13.27 14.84
CA LEU A 192 3.55 12.30 13.75
C LEU A 192 4.64 11.25 13.93
N VAL A 193 4.33 10.04 13.49
CA VAL A 193 5.26 8.91 13.47
C VAL A 193 5.42 8.41 12.04
N ASN A 194 6.62 8.49 11.54
CA ASN A 194 6.98 7.95 10.23
C ASN A 194 7.16 6.44 10.36
N HIS A 195 6.32 5.67 9.66
CA HIS A 195 6.39 4.22 9.61
C HIS A 195 5.79 3.67 8.31
N SER A 196 6.08 2.40 7.99
CA SER A 196 5.50 1.73 6.82
C SER A 196 4.03 1.35 7.08
N GLY A 197 3.13 1.82 6.22
CA GLY A 197 1.69 1.47 6.26
C GLY A 197 1.41 0.15 5.53
N LEU A 198 1.85 -0.98 6.07
CA LEU A 198 1.63 -2.30 5.49
C LEU A 198 0.67 -3.14 6.35
N VAL A 199 -0.04 -4.04 5.68
CA VAL A 199 -0.79 -5.12 6.34
C VAL A 199 -0.16 -6.45 5.95
N TYR A 200 0.24 -7.23 6.94
CA TYR A 200 0.81 -8.56 6.78
C TYR A 200 -0.32 -9.59 6.82
N GLY A 201 -0.47 -10.38 5.76
CA GLY A 201 -1.36 -11.53 5.73
C GLY A 201 -0.61 -12.79 6.16
N ILE A 202 -1.00 -13.34 7.29
CA ILE A 202 -0.36 -14.49 7.92
C ILE A 202 -1.31 -15.67 7.84
N SER A 203 -0.81 -16.80 7.37
CA SER A 203 -1.59 -18.02 7.19
C SER A 203 -1.95 -18.68 8.52
N GLY A 204 -2.90 -19.61 8.47
CA GLY A 204 -3.28 -20.45 9.62
C GLY A 204 -2.12 -21.25 10.21
N LYS A 205 -1.07 -21.49 9.44
CA LYS A 205 0.18 -22.11 9.91
C LYS A 205 1.17 -21.15 10.55
N GLY A 206 0.85 -19.84 10.57
CA GLY A 206 1.71 -18.81 11.12
C GLY A 206 2.83 -18.37 10.16
N ILE A 207 2.63 -18.47 8.86
CA ILE A 207 3.58 -18.04 7.84
C ILE A 207 3.14 -16.68 7.28
N VAL A 208 4.03 -15.70 7.20
CA VAL A 208 3.79 -14.46 6.47
C VAL A 208 3.74 -14.82 4.99
N THR A 209 2.56 -14.70 4.40
CA THR A 209 2.28 -15.15 3.03
C THR A 209 2.08 -13.97 2.09
N THR A 210 1.37 -12.94 2.54
CA THR A 210 1.03 -11.78 1.72
C THR A 210 1.34 -10.47 2.43
N LEU A 211 1.59 -9.42 1.63
CA LEU A 211 1.70 -8.03 2.06
C LEU A 211 0.71 -7.19 1.27
N TYR A 212 0.03 -6.29 1.95
CA TYR A 212 -0.86 -5.32 1.33
C TYR A 212 -0.35 -3.91 1.64
N ALA A 213 -0.28 -3.06 0.61
CA ALA A 213 0.00 -1.64 0.80
C ALA A 213 -1.18 -0.96 1.52
N ALA A 214 -0.96 0.23 2.09
CA ALA A 214 -2.03 0.99 2.78
C ALA A 214 -3.25 1.29 1.89
N SER A 215 -3.06 1.31 0.57
CA SER A 215 -4.10 1.54 -0.44
C SER A 215 -4.90 0.29 -0.82
N PHE A 216 -4.72 -0.83 -0.13
CA PHE A 216 -5.49 -2.05 -0.40
C PHE A 216 -7.00 -1.82 -0.34
N THR A 217 -7.74 -2.60 -1.09
CA THR A 217 -9.20 -2.58 -1.09
C THR A 217 -9.76 -3.67 -0.16
N PRO A 218 -10.94 -3.47 0.45
CA PRO A 218 -11.62 -4.52 1.21
C PRO A 218 -11.79 -5.82 0.44
N ALA A 219 -12.05 -5.75 -0.87
CA ALA A 219 -12.23 -6.91 -1.74
C ALA A 219 -10.99 -7.82 -1.84
N GLU A 220 -9.78 -7.26 -1.73
CA GLU A 220 -8.54 -8.05 -1.68
C GLU A 220 -8.50 -8.90 -0.41
N ILE A 221 -8.84 -8.32 0.73
CA ILE A 221 -8.90 -9.04 2.01
C ILE A 221 -10.02 -10.07 2.03
N VAL A 222 -11.21 -9.75 1.51
CA VAL A 222 -12.35 -10.68 1.42
C VAL A 222 -11.99 -11.91 0.59
N HIS A 223 -11.21 -11.71 -0.47
CA HIS A 223 -10.72 -12.79 -1.32
C HIS A 223 -9.65 -13.64 -0.62
N ASP A 224 -8.64 -13.00 -0.05
CA ASP A 224 -7.42 -13.69 0.41
C ASP A 224 -7.56 -14.29 1.81
N ALA A 225 -8.36 -13.71 2.70
CA ALA A 225 -8.44 -14.16 4.08
C ALA A 225 -8.90 -15.64 4.24
N PRO A 226 -9.88 -16.16 3.45
CA PRO A 226 -10.20 -17.57 3.48
C PRO A 226 -9.05 -18.47 3.02
N LEU A 227 -8.28 -18.05 2.01
CA LEU A 227 -7.11 -18.78 1.52
C LEU A 227 -6.02 -18.83 2.58
N LEU A 228 -5.73 -17.69 3.22
CA LEU A 228 -4.78 -17.60 4.34
C LEU A 228 -5.20 -18.49 5.51
N ALA A 229 -6.49 -18.58 5.82
CA ALA A 229 -6.96 -19.40 6.92
C ALA A 229 -6.82 -20.90 6.66
N SER A 230 -6.81 -21.32 5.39
CA SER A 230 -6.73 -22.74 4.99
C SER A 230 -5.31 -23.21 4.68
N SER A 231 -4.35 -22.31 4.57
CA SER A 231 -2.96 -22.59 4.20
C SER A 231 -2.00 -22.80 5.37
#